data_e5bca01627911da19ea5caea57899e21
#
_entry.id   e5bca01627911da19ea5caea57899e21
#
_cell.length_a   1.000
_cell.length_b   1.000
_cell.length_c   1.000
_cell.angle_alpha   90.00
_cell.angle_beta   90.00
_cell.angle_gamma   90.00
#
_symmetry.space_group_name_H-M   'P 1'
#
loop_
_entity.id
_entity.type
_entity.pdbx_description
1 polymer ?
#
loop_
_entity_poly.entity_id
_entity_poly.type
_entity_poly.pdbx_seq_one_letter_code
_entity_poly.pdbx_strand_id
1 'polypeptide(L)'
;MAALDKATILNTDDLPREELDIPEWGGSVFVRTMTGTERDAWEQSIVSGGKTDLTNIRARMCVRVLVDTEGNRIFDDTDAKQLGRKSSCALDRIFAAAQRLN
;
A
#
# COMPACT_ATOMS: atom_id res chain seq x y z
N MET A 1 -24.31 8.45 -20.03
CA MET A 1 -23.15 8.94 -19.27
C MET A 1 -22.14 9.53 -20.24
N ALA A 2 -21.69 10.74 -20.01
CA ALA A 2 -20.71 11.40 -20.87
C ALA A 2 -19.32 10.80 -20.61
N ALA A 3 -18.52 10.72 -21.67
CA ALA A 3 -17.13 10.32 -21.54
C ALA A 3 -16.34 11.38 -20.76
N LEU A 4 -15.41 10.92 -19.92
CA LEU A 4 -14.57 11.82 -19.14
C LEU A 4 -13.45 12.40 -20.01
N ASP A 5 -13.10 13.65 -19.74
CA ASP A 5 -11.97 14.29 -20.40
C ASP A 5 -10.70 14.16 -19.53
N LYS A 6 -9.57 14.58 -20.11
CA LYS A 6 -8.27 14.49 -19.46
C LYS A 6 -8.24 15.21 -18.10
N ALA A 7 -8.75 16.44 -18.06
CA ALA A 7 -8.70 17.26 -16.85
C ALA A 7 -9.51 16.65 -15.73
N THR A 8 -10.71 16.15 -16.03
CA THR A 8 -11.58 15.50 -15.07
C THR A 8 -10.92 14.25 -14.49
N ILE A 9 -10.32 13.42 -15.35
CA ILE A 9 -9.63 12.21 -14.92
C ILE A 9 -8.47 12.56 -13.99
N LEU A 10 -7.63 13.49 -14.38
CA LEU A 10 -6.44 13.85 -13.59
C LEU A 10 -6.77 14.52 -12.26
N ASN A 11 -7.91 15.19 -12.16
CA ASN A 11 -8.32 15.90 -10.96
C ASN A 11 -9.22 15.09 -10.04
N THR A 12 -9.65 13.90 -10.45
CA THR A 12 -10.49 13.03 -9.62
C THR A 12 -9.65 12.38 -8.52
N ASP A 13 -10.11 12.46 -7.27
CA ASP A 13 -9.52 11.70 -6.17
C ASP A 13 -10.05 10.27 -6.25
N ASP A 14 -9.22 9.35 -6.72
CA ASP A 14 -9.58 7.94 -6.91
C ASP A 14 -8.74 7.01 -6.03
N LEU A 15 -8.17 7.54 -4.94
CA LEU A 15 -7.35 6.77 -4.00
C LEU A 15 -8.08 6.63 -2.66
N PRO A 16 -9.15 5.81 -2.62
CA PRO A 16 -9.89 5.61 -1.37
C PRO A 16 -8.99 5.02 -0.30
N ARG A 17 -9.25 5.42 0.93
CA ARG A 17 -8.56 4.88 2.09
C ARG A 17 -9.57 4.36 3.10
N GLU A 18 -9.13 3.40 3.87
CA GLU A 18 -9.93 2.71 4.87
C GLU A 18 -9.19 2.71 6.20
N GLU A 19 -9.88 3.01 7.27
CA GLU A 19 -9.31 2.87 8.61
C GLU A 19 -9.36 1.40 9.02
N LEU A 20 -8.23 0.88 9.51
CA LEU A 20 -8.09 -0.52 9.89
C LEU A 20 -7.53 -0.60 11.30
N ASP A 21 -8.24 -1.31 12.18
CA ASP A 21 -7.81 -1.51 13.56
C ASP A 21 -6.69 -2.54 13.63
N ILE A 22 -5.59 -2.19 14.29
CA ILE A 22 -4.44 -3.07 14.50
C ILE A 22 -4.22 -3.24 16.00
N PRO A 23 -4.90 -4.20 16.64
CA PRO A 23 -4.76 -4.39 18.08
C PRO A 23 -3.31 -4.63 18.53
N GLU A 24 -2.51 -5.29 17.71
CA GLU A 24 -1.11 -5.55 18.01
C GLU A 24 -0.30 -4.28 18.21
N TRP A 25 -0.73 -3.17 17.60
CA TRP A 25 -0.03 -1.89 17.69
C TRP A 25 -0.78 -0.89 18.58
N GLY A 26 -1.90 -1.29 19.17
CA GLY A 26 -2.67 -0.46 20.10
C GLY A 26 -3.42 0.68 19.45
N GLY A 27 -3.73 0.61 18.18
CA GLY A 27 -4.44 1.68 17.48
C GLY A 27 -4.86 1.27 16.08
N SER A 28 -5.21 2.25 15.27
CA SER A 28 -5.62 2.01 13.89
C SER A 28 -4.66 2.68 12.91
N VAL A 29 -4.71 2.21 11.66
CA VAL A 29 -3.96 2.76 10.54
C VAL A 29 -4.92 3.05 9.40
N PHE A 30 -4.51 3.92 8.49
CA PHE A 30 -5.23 4.13 7.23
C PHE A 30 -4.51 3.40 6.11
N VAL A 31 -5.26 2.60 5.36
CA VAL A 31 -4.77 1.84 4.20
C VAL A 31 -5.40 2.44 2.96
N ARG A 32 -4.59 2.74 1.96
CA ARG A 32 -5.00 3.45 0.75
C ARG A 32 -4.76 2.58 -0.48
N THR A 33 -5.57 2.80 -1.52
CA THR A 33 -5.27 2.28 -2.85
C THR A 33 -3.92 2.83 -3.32
N MET A 34 -3.07 1.98 -3.89
CA MET A 34 -1.80 2.41 -4.48
C MET A 34 -2.06 3.20 -5.75
N THR A 35 -1.20 4.18 -6.04
CA THR A 35 -1.13 4.74 -7.39
C THR A 35 -0.63 3.67 -8.36
N GLY A 36 -0.86 3.87 -9.66
CA GLY A 36 -0.32 2.96 -10.67
C GLY A 36 1.19 2.83 -10.60
N THR A 37 1.88 3.94 -10.36
CA THR A 37 3.34 3.94 -10.21
C THR A 37 3.78 3.12 -9.01
N GLU A 38 3.09 3.23 -7.88
CA GLU A 38 3.41 2.45 -6.68
C GLU A 38 3.16 0.97 -6.91
N ARG A 39 2.07 0.62 -7.59
CA ARG A 39 1.76 -0.78 -7.93
C ARG A 39 2.82 -1.39 -8.83
N ASP A 40 3.23 -0.66 -9.87
CA ASP A 40 4.27 -1.11 -10.79
C ASP A 40 5.59 -1.32 -10.05
N ALA A 41 5.95 -0.40 -9.16
CA ALA A 41 7.18 -0.51 -8.36
C ALA A 41 7.13 -1.74 -7.45
N TRP A 42 5.98 -2.01 -6.84
CA TRP A 42 5.82 -3.18 -5.98
C TRP A 42 5.95 -4.48 -6.78
N GLU A 43 5.26 -4.58 -7.92
CA GLU A 43 5.33 -5.76 -8.78
C GLU A 43 6.76 -5.97 -9.31
N GLN A 44 7.43 -4.90 -9.71
CA GLN A 44 8.81 -4.97 -10.19
C GLN A 44 9.76 -5.45 -9.08
N SER A 45 9.47 -5.12 -7.82
CA SER A 45 10.28 -5.56 -6.69
C SER A 45 10.22 -7.08 -6.48
N ILE A 46 9.14 -7.72 -6.95
CA ILE A 46 8.95 -9.18 -6.84
C ILE A 46 9.80 -9.92 -7.86
N VAL A 47 9.96 -9.35 -9.06
CA VAL A 47 10.73 -9.98 -10.14
C VAL A 47 11.94 -9.10 -10.47
N SER A 48 13.12 -9.55 -10.12
CA SER A 48 14.35 -8.81 -10.37
C SER A 48 15.37 -9.75 -11.02
N GLY A 49 15.93 -9.33 -12.15
CA GLY A 49 16.97 -10.10 -12.87
C GLY A 49 16.49 -11.50 -13.27
N GLY A 50 15.21 -11.65 -13.61
CA GLY A 50 14.62 -12.94 -13.99
C GLY A 50 14.34 -13.87 -12.83
N LYS A 51 14.53 -13.41 -11.58
CA LYS A 51 14.28 -14.21 -10.37
C LYS A 51 13.14 -13.59 -9.57
N THR A 52 12.35 -14.45 -8.92
CA THR A 52 11.31 -14.03 -8.00
C THR A 52 11.88 -13.78 -6.63
N ASP A 53 11.60 -12.59 -6.07
CA ASP A 53 12.04 -12.21 -4.73
C ASP A 53 10.80 -11.90 -3.87
N LEU A 54 10.48 -12.82 -2.97
CA LEU A 54 9.34 -12.69 -2.05
C LEU A 54 9.74 -12.18 -0.66
N THR A 55 11.02 -11.81 -0.47
CA THR A 55 11.52 -11.32 0.81
C THR A 55 10.74 -10.07 1.22
N ASN A 56 10.16 -10.09 2.41
CA ASN A 56 9.39 -8.97 2.95
C ASN A 56 8.27 -8.50 2.02
N ILE A 57 7.66 -9.40 1.25
CA ILE A 57 6.64 -9.03 0.26
C ILE A 57 5.48 -8.28 0.89
N ARG A 58 5.04 -8.69 2.08
CA ARG A 58 3.95 -8.01 2.79
C ARG A 58 4.36 -6.62 3.24
N ALA A 59 5.55 -6.50 3.83
CA ALA A 59 6.06 -5.20 4.26
C ALA A 59 6.28 -4.25 3.09
N ARG A 60 6.75 -4.77 1.94
CA ARG A 60 6.92 -3.97 0.72
C ARG A 60 5.59 -3.42 0.21
N MET A 61 4.50 -4.16 0.36
CA MET A 61 3.16 -3.65 0.07
C MET A 61 2.74 -2.63 1.12
N CYS A 62 2.92 -2.94 2.40
CA CYS A 62 2.48 -2.09 3.51
C CYS A 62 3.09 -0.69 3.45
N VAL A 63 4.38 -0.56 3.14
CA VAL A 63 5.02 0.77 3.09
C VAL A 63 4.41 1.64 2.00
N ARG A 64 3.77 1.05 1.00
CA ARG A 64 3.15 1.79 -0.11
C ARG A 64 1.70 2.16 0.15
N VAL A 65 1.01 1.44 1.02
CA VAL A 65 -0.42 1.65 1.26
C VAL A 65 -0.74 2.32 2.59
N LEU A 66 0.20 2.34 3.55
CA LEU A 66 -0.03 2.99 4.84
C LEU A 66 0.13 4.49 4.71
N VAL A 67 -0.92 5.21 5.06
CA VAL A 67 -0.99 6.67 4.95
C VAL A 67 -1.49 7.27 6.25
N ASP A 68 -1.29 8.58 6.41
CA ASP A 68 -1.83 9.34 7.54
C ASP A 68 -3.28 9.79 7.25
N THR A 69 -3.86 10.58 8.16
CA THR A 69 -5.23 11.06 8.02
C THR A 69 -5.44 11.94 6.80
N GLU A 70 -4.37 12.49 6.24
CA GLU A 70 -4.41 13.35 5.06
C GLU A 70 -4.14 12.59 3.77
N GLY A 71 -3.86 11.29 3.86
CA GLY A 71 -3.59 10.44 2.70
C GLY A 71 -2.14 10.42 2.27
N ASN A 72 -1.23 10.97 3.06
CA ASN A 72 0.20 10.98 2.75
C ASN A 72 0.87 9.73 3.31
N ARG A 73 1.83 9.17 2.56
CA ARG A 73 2.57 7.98 2.99
C ARG A 73 3.34 8.28 4.29
N ILE A 74 3.27 7.33 5.24
CA ILE A 74 4.02 7.42 6.49
C ILE A 74 5.34 6.67 6.44
N PHE A 75 5.54 5.79 5.46
CA PHE A 75 6.79 5.07 5.22
C PHE A 75 7.25 5.30 3.79
N ASP A 76 8.56 5.22 3.56
CA ASP A 76 9.10 5.14 2.20
C ASP A 76 9.48 3.69 1.87
N ASP A 77 9.90 3.45 0.63
CA ASP A 77 10.17 2.09 0.16
C ASP A 77 11.34 1.44 0.91
N THR A 78 12.25 2.24 1.46
CA THR A 78 13.42 1.72 2.20
C THR A 78 13.06 1.21 3.60
N ASP A 79 11.87 1.53 4.08
CA ASP A 79 11.42 1.11 5.42
C ASP A 79 10.89 -0.33 5.47
N ALA A 80 10.76 -1.00 4.33
CA ALA A 80 10.15 -2.34 4.26
C ALA A 80 10.88 -3.35 5.15
N LYS A 81 12.21 -3.28 5.22
CA LYS A 81 13.00 -4.19 6.04
C LYS A 81 12.68 -4.05 7.52
N GLN A 82 12.57 -2.81 8.01
CA GLN A 82 12.22 -2.55 9.41
C GLN A 82 10.79 -2.95 9.71
N LEU A 83 9.86 -2.59 8.82
CA LEU A 83 8.46 -2.95 8.98
C LEU A 83 8.25 -4.46 8.95
N GLY A 84 9.06 -5.17 8.18
CA GLY A 84 9.02 -6.63 8.10
C GLY A 84 9.33 -7.34 9.41
N ARG A 85 9.89 -6.64 10.40
CA ARG A 85 10.15 -7.19 11.74
C ARG A 85 8.92 -7.17 12.64
N LYS A 86 7.83 -6.55 12.21
CA LYS A 86 6.61 -6.47 12.99
C LYS A 86 5.81 -7.77 12.90
N SER A 87 4.77 -7.88 13.72
CA SER A 87 3.90 -9.05 13.77
C SER A 87 3.38 -9.44 12.38
N SER A 88 3.52 -10.72 12.03
CA SER A 88 2.96 -11.23 10.78
C SER A 88 1.44 -11.07 10.73
N CYS A 89 0.77 -11.18 11.88
CA CYS A 89 -0.68 -11.00 11.94
C CYS A 89 -1.08 -9.57 11.60
N ALA A 90 -0.33 -8.58 12.12
CA ALA A 90 -0.58 -7.18 11.81
C ALA A 90 -0.34 -6.90 10.33
N LEU A 91 0.79 -7.37 9.78
CA LEU A 91 1.11 -7.18 8.37
C LEU A 91 0.10 -7.88 7.46
N ASP A 92 -0.39 -9.04 7.84
CA ASP A 92 -1.40 -9.78 7.06
C ASP A 92 -2.73 -9.02 7.01
N ARG A 93 -3.15 -8.39 8.10
CA ARG A 93 -4.38 -7.58 8.10
C ARG A 93 -4.26 -6.42 7.12
N ILE A 94 -3.13 -5.73 7.14
CA ILE A 94 -2.87 -4.61 6.24
C ILE A 94 -2.80 -5.10 4.79
N PHE A 95 -2.08 -6.20 4.57
CA PHE A 95 -1.95 -6.80 3.23
C PHE A 95 -3.30 -7.21 2.64
N ALA A 96 -4.15 -7.83 3.46
CA ALA A 96 -5.49 -8.24 3.03
C ALA A 96 -6.36 -7.03 2.66
N ALA A 97 -6.30 -5.96 3.47
CA ALA A 97 -7.01 -4.72 3.17
C ALA A 97 -6.48 -4.09 1.88
N ALA A 98 -5.16 -4.08 1.71
CA ALA A 98 -4.52 -3.56 0.50
C ALA A 98 -4.95 -4.33 -0.74
N GLN A 99 -5.01 -5.65 -0.68
CA GLN A 99 -5.46 -6.47 -1.81
C GLN A 99 -6.91 -6.20 -2.17
N ARG A 100 -7.77 -6.00 -1.16
CA ARG A 100 -9.18 -5.67 -1.39
C ARG A 100 -9.34 -4.30 -2.05
N LEU A 101 -8.49 -3.35 -1.71
CA LEU A 101 -8.55 -1.98 -2.24
C LEU A 101 -7.85 -1.83 -3.60
N ASN A 102 -7.03 -2.79 -3.98
CA ASN A 102 -6.24 -2.69 -5.23
C ASN A 102 -6.60 -3.73 -6.30
#